data_885dbb8e32ba55fac6811b2e03a60629
#
_entry.id   885dbb8e32ba55fac6811b2e03a60629
#
_cell.length_a   1.000
_cell.length_b   1.000
_cell.length_c   1.000
_cell.angle_alpha   90.00
_cell.angle_beta   90.00
_cell.angle_gamma   90.00
#
_symmetry.space_group_name_H-M   'P 1'
#
loop_
_entity.id
_entity.type
_entity.pdbx_description
1 polymer ?
#
loop_
_entity_poly.entity_id
_entity_poly.type
_entity_poly.pdbx_seq_one_letter_code
_entity_poly.pdbx_strand_id
1 'polypeptide(L)'
;MRVRDLAIFVLSTLPLASQQPFYTDDADTTERGKVHLEVSNQFSRLGDSVFPALRQNALVYQLNYGLWNGLEVGIDSPIIILFNAMGTHPRRPAGNGDTNFTLKWNFRSESTASSWPALTVSFAVETPTGDASTQLGSGVADYGFNTVVQKSLGDKTTFRLNNGLILSGNTLTGVVGLRAQGVVYTGGASLTRQITRTLLLGLEINGAAAQTLALGKGALQTQCGGKYLVSKSLTLDFGILVGRLEGSPRASLQVGISKDF
;
A
#
# COMPACT_ATOMS: atom_id res chain seq x y z
N MET A 1 -21.12 -20.36 -28.21
CA MET A 1 -21.08 -20.22 -26.73
C MET A 1 -19.98 -19.21 -26.45
N ARG A 2 -20.34 -17.95 -26.15
CA ARG A 2 -19.36 -16.88 -25.91
C ARG A 2 -18.87 -17.02 -24.49
N VAL A 3 -17.62 -17.43 -24.30
CA VAL A 3 -16.92 -17.32 -23.01
C VAL A 3 -16.76 -15.83 -22.75
N ARG A 4 -17.50 -15.30 -21.79
CA ARG A 4 -17.30 -13.96 -21.28
C ARG A 4 -15.98 -13.96 -20.52
N ASP A 5 -15.03 -13.20 -21.02
CA ASP A 5 -13.75 -12.96 -20.37
C ASP A 5 -14.01 -12.35 -18.97
N LEU A 6 -13.86 -13.19 -17.97
CA LEU A 6 -13.99 -12.80 -16.57
C LEU A 6 -12.64 -12.21 -16.16
N ALA A 7 -12.46 -10.92 -16.41
CA ALA A 7 -11.28 -10.18 -15.93
C ALA A 7 -11.39 -10.00 -14.40
N ILE A 8 -10.57 -10.74 -13.68
CA ILE A 8 -10.52 -10.73 -12.21
C ILE A 8 -9.42 -9.77 -11.76
N PHE A 9 -9.78 -8.78 -10.95
CA PHE A 9 -8.90 -7.77 -10.40
C PHE A 9 -8.46 -8.11 -8.99
N VAL A 10 -7.17 -8.29 -8.77
CA VAL A 10 -6.53 -7.96 -7.51
C VAL A 10 -5.69 -6.72 -7.79
N LEU A 11 -6.15 -5.56 -7.39
CA LEU A 11 -5.25 -4.48 -7.12
C LEU A 11 -4.50 -4.89 -5.84
N SER A 12 -3.36 -5.54 -5.98
CA SER A 12 -2.29 -5.24 -5.07
C SER A 12 -2.01 -3.76 -5.32
N THR A 13 -2.67 -2.87 -4.57
CA THR A 13 -2.13 -1.53 -4.41
C THR A 13 -0.75 -1.80 -3.85
N LEU A 14 0.27 -1.60 -4.67
CA LEU A 14 1.63 -1.54 -4.17
C LEU A 14 1.58 -0.61 -2.97
N PRO A 15 1.74 -1.06 -1.73
CA PRO A 15 2.05 -0.16 -0.66
C PRO A 15 3.45 0.36 -1.00
N LEU A 16 3.49 1.46 -1.77
CA LEU A 16 4.70 2.23 -1.96
C LEU A 16 5.06 2.72 -0.57
N ALA A 17 5.87 1.95 0.14
CA ALA A 17 6.49 2.22 1.43
C ALA A 17 5.72 3.21 2.35
N SER A 18 4.40 3.06 2.46
CA SER A 18 3.60 3.89 3.35
C SER A 18 3.76 3.40 4.78
N GLN A 19 3.92 4.30 5.72
CA GLN A 19 3.86 3.93 7.13
C GLN A 19 2.42 3.59 7.52
N GLN A 20 2.21 2.37 7.97
CA GLN A 20 0.92 1.90 8.46
C GLN A 20 0.29 2.87 9.50
N PRO A 21 -1.03 2.93 9.63
CA PRO A 21 -2.01 2.08 8.92
C PRO A 21 -2.46 2.65 7.57
N PHE A 22 -1.96 3.83 7.14
CA PHE A 22 -2.43 4.53 5.95
C PHE A 22 -1.68 4.08 4.70
N TYR A 23 -2.37 4.02 3.56
CA TYR A 23 -1.78 3.79 2.23
C TYR A 23 -1.18 5.07 1.63
N THR A 24 -1.66 6.24 2.08
CA THR A 24 -1.06 7.52 1.72
C THR A 24 0.27 7.63 2.44
N ASP A 25 1.35 7.57 1.69
CA ASP A 25 2.71 7.67 2.19
C ASP A 25 2.96 9.04 2.84
N ASP A 26 3.92 9.12 3.75
CA ASP A 26 4.37 10.38 4.32
C ASP A 26 5.60 10.94 3.59
N ALA A 27 5.96 12.17 3.89
CA ALA A 27 7.14 12.78 3.30
C ALA A 27 8.42 12.47 4.09
N ASP A 28 8.32 11.87 5.25
CA ASP A 28 9.43 11.61 6.13
C ASP A 28 10.23 10.38 5.65
N THR A 29 11.49 10.31 5.98
CA THR A 29 12.40 9.19 5.69
C THR A 29 13.07 8.75 6.98
N THR A 30 13.41 7.48 7.04
CA THR A 30 14.21 6.93 8.15
C THR A 30 15.52 7.73 8.30
N GLU A 31 15.86 8.07 9.54
CA GLU A 31 17.09 8.82 9.84
C GLU A 31 18.33 8.07 9.33
N ARG A 32 19.33 8.82 8.89
CA ARG A 32 20.56 8.23 8.36
C ARG A 32 21.21 7.26 9.35
N GLY A 33 21.49 6.05 8.86
CA GLY A 33 22.10 4.96 9.64
C GLY A 33 21.15 4.25 10.62
N LYS A 34 19.87 4.61 10.60
CA LYS A 34 18.82 3.96 11.38
C LYS A 34 18.07 2.94 10.55
N VAL A 35 17.40 2.04 11.24
CA VAL A 35 16.51 1.02 10.67
C VAL A 35 15.11 1.21 11.22
N HIS A 36 14.12 1.18 10.35
CA HIS A 36 12.71 1.10 10.69
C HIS A 36 12.17 -0.27 10.27
N LEU A 37 11.63 -1.02 11.21
CA LEU A 37 10.99 -2.31 10.98
C LEU A 37 9.50 -2.18 11.24
N GLU A 38 8.69 -2.68 10.30
CA GLU A 38 7.24 -2.73 10.44
C GLU A 38 6.74 -4.13 10.11
N VAL A 39 5.78 -4.62 10.90
CA VAL A 39 5.05 -5.85 10.64
C VAL A 39 3.57 -5.55 10.79
N SER A 40 2.80 -5.73 9.73
CA SER A 40 1.37 -5.47 9.74
C SER A 40 0.59 -6.67 9.22
N ASN A 41 -0.63 -6.82 9.70
CA ASN A 41 -1.56 -7.84 9.24
C ASN A 41 -2.87 -7.18 8.80
N GLN A 42 -3.30 -7.53 7.61
CA GLN A 42 -4.57 -7.08 7.06
C GLN A 42 -5.45 -8.28 6.71
N PHE A 43 -6.62 -8.34 7.31
CA PHE A 43 -7.67 -9.26 6.93
C PHE A 43 -8.71 -8.55 6.09
N SER A 44 -8.93 -9.04 4.86
CA SER A 44 -9.80 -8.41 3.86
C SER A 44 -10.94 -9.33 3.43
N ARG A 45 -12.14 -8.78 3.35
CA ARG A 45 -13.23 -9.32 2.55
C ARG A 45 -13.17 -8.71 1.16
N LEU A 46 -13.02 -9.55 0.15
CA LEU A 46 -12.87 -9.17 -1.24
C LEU A 46 -14.23 -9.15 -1.97
N GLY A 47 -14.27 -8.62 -3.19
CA GLY A 47 -15.47 -8.62 -4.02
C GLY A 47 -15.73 -10.00 -4.64
N ASP A 48 -16.99 -10.40 -4.71
CA ASP A 48 -17.39 -11.75 -5.13
C ASP A 48 -17.12 -12.05 -6.62
N SER A 49 -17.04 -11.03 -7.46
CA SER A 49 -16.91 -11.17 -8.92
C SER A 49 -15.53 -10.89 -9.49
N VAL A 50 -14.61 -10.35 -8.70
CA VAL A 50 -13.40 -9.73 -9.23
C VAL A 50 -12.12 -10.28 -8.60
N PHE A 51 -12.19 -10.73 -7.37
CA PHE A 51 -11.04 -11.25 -6.64
C PHE A 51 -10.98 -12.78 -6.67
N PRO A 52 -9.78 -13.38 -6.67
CA PRO A 52 -9.60 -14.82 -6.75
C PRO A 52 -10.17 -15.57 -5.54
N ALA A 53 -10.44 -14.85 -4.45
CA ALA A 53 -10.94 -15.41 -3.21
C ALA A 53 -11.89 -14.43 -2.52
N LEU A 54 -12.84 -14.95 -1.74
CA LEU A 54 -13.77 -14.11 -0.96
C LEU A 54 -13.08 -13.40 0.22
N ARG A 55 -11.99 -13.95 0.71
CA ARG A 55 -11.25 -13.43 1.86
C ARG A 55 -9.76 -13.64 1.67
N GLN A 56 -9.00 -12.67 2.16
CA GLN A 56 -7.54 -12.71 2.16
C GLN A 56 -7.02 -12.27 3.52
N ASN A 57 -5.95 -12.92 3.96
CA ASN A 57 -5.10 -12.41 5.03
C ASN A 57 -3.72 -12.13 4.44
N ALA A 58 -3.20 -10.94 4.68
CA ALA A 58 -1.86 -10.54 4.28
C ALA A 58 -1.09 -10.08 5.52
N LEU A 59 -0.01 -10.76 5.84
CA LEU A 59 0.99 -10.32 6.81
C LEU A 59 2.14 -9.72 6.03
N VAL A 60 2.34 -8.41 6.16
CA VAL A 60 3.41 -7.67 5.49
C VAL A 60 4.52 -7.39 6.49
N TYR A 61 5.74 -7.67 6.11
CA TYR A 61 6.94 -7.23 6.80
C TYR A 61 7.70 -6.25 5.91
N GLN A 62 8.11 -5.14 6.49
CA GLN A 62 8.79 -4.05 5.82
C GLN A 62 10.01 -3.65 6.63
N LEU A 63 11.12 -3.44 5.94
CA LEU A 63 12.37 -2.94 6.49
C LEU A 63 12.84 -1.74 5.69
N ASN A 64 13.00 -0.60 6.37
CA ASN A 64 13.53 0.61 5.77
C ASN A 64 14.87 0.98 6.43
N TYR A 65 15.79 1.49 5.64
CA TYR A 65 17.10 1.94 6.08
C TYR A 65 17.41 3.36 5.56
N GLY A 66 17.73 4.24 6.49
CA GLY A 66 18.17 5.60 6.17
C GLY A 66 19.57 5.61 5.57
N LEU A 67 19.67 5.68 4.25
CA LEU A 67 20.94 5.65 3.53
C LEU A 67 21.69 6.98 3.64
N TRP A 68 20.93 8.07 3.53
CA TRP A 68 21.44 9.43 3.63
C TRP A 68 20.38 10.34 4.26
N ASN A 69 20.73 11.61 4.54
CA ASN A 69 19.73 12.58 5.00
C ASN A 69 18.67 12.79 3.91
N GLY A 70 17.44 12.42 4.21
CA GLY A 70 16.34 12.47 3.28
C GLY A 70 16.31 11.36 2.22
N LEU A 71 17.19 10.35 2.29
CA LEU A 71 17.22 9.23 1.36
C LEU A 71 17.10 7.90 2.11
N GLU A 72 16.09 7.13 1.75
CA GLU A 72 15.76 5.83 2.35
C GLU A 72 15.67 4.75 1.28
N VAL A 73 16.10 3.56 1.62
CA VAL A 73 15.85 2.33 0.86
C VAL A 73 14.98 1.40 1.70
N GLY A 74 14.03 0.75 1.05
CA GLY A 74 13.08 -0.16 1.69
C GLY A 74 12.95 -1.48 0.95
N ILE A 75 12.56 -2.50 1.69
CA ILE A 75 12.12 -3.78 1.17
C ILE A 75 10.87 -4.20 1.94
N ASP A 76 9.84 -4.64 1.24
CA ASP A 76 8.68 -5.27 1.84
C ASP A 76 8.24 -6.51 1.07
N SER A 77 7.61 -7.43 1.77
CA SER A 77 7.03 -8.63 1.17
C SER A 77 5.86 -9.13 2.01
N PRO A 78 4.74 -9.53 1.39
CA PRO A 78 3.61 -10.08 2.09
C PRO A 78 3.70 -11.60 2.20
N ILE A 79 3.24 -12.16 3.32
CA ILE A 79 2.80 -13.55 3.41
C ILE A 79 1.29 -13.53 3.25
N ILE A 80 0.80 -14.17 2.19
CA ILE A 80 -0.62 -14.13 1.78
C ILE A 80 -1.26 -15.47 2.05
N ILE A 81 -2.48 -15.46 2.59
CA ILE A 81 -3.37 -16.61 2.70
C ILE A 81 -4.67 -16.24 2.01
N LEU A 82 -5.03 -16.97 0.94
CA LEU A 82 -6.31 -16.83 0.25
C LEU A 82 -7.29 -17.88 0.79
N PHE A 83 -8.53 -17.47 1.08
CA PHE A 83 -9.57 -18.36 1.59
C PHE A 83 -10.61 -18.59 0.51
N ASN A 84 -10.89 -19.85 0.17
CA ASN A 84 -11.82 -20.26 -0.88
C ASN A 84 -11.44 -19.71 -2.26
N ALA A 85 -10.17 -19.76 -2.61
CA ALA A 85 -9.70 -19.34 -3.92
C ALA A 85 -10.32 -20.21 -5.03
N MET A 86 -10.82 -19.54 -6.07
CA MET A 86 -11.39 -20.21 -7.24
C MET A 86 -10.30 -20.42 -8.28
N GLY A 87 -10.30 -21.59 -8.91
CA GLY A 87 -9.35 -21.91 -9.98
C GLY A 87 -7.94 -22.26 -9.49
N THR A 88 -7.73 -22.43 -8.18
CA THR A 88 -6.44 -22.87 -7.61
C THR A 88 -6.58 -24.21 -6.89
N HIS A 89 -5.48 -24.95 -6.86
CA HIS A 89 -5.31 -26.10 -5.99
C HIS A 89 -3.99 -25.91 -5.20
N PRO A 90 -4.03 -25.85 -3.86
CA PRO A 90 -5.17 -25.99 -2.98
C PRO A 90 -6.14 -24.79 -3.01
N ARG A 91 -7.37 -24.97 -2.56
CA ARG A 91 -8.36 -23.86 -2.43
C ARG A 91 -7.99 -22.81 -1.36
N ARG A 92 -6.95 -23.05 -0.60
CA ARG A 92 -6.39 -22.17 0.41
C ARG A 92 -4.89 -22.07 0.21
N PRO A 93 -4.44 -21.44 -0.90
CA PRO A 93 -3.02 -21.21 -1.09
C PRO A 93 -2.50 -20.25 -0.01
N ALA A 94 -1.28 -20.52 0.44
CA ALA A 94 -0.57 -19.69 1.41
C ALA A 94 0.92 -19.66 1.06
N GLY A 95 1.53 -18.50 1.10
CA GLY A 95 2.95 -18.31 0.78
C GLY A 95 3.33 -16.86 0.66
N ASN A 96 4.55 -16.60 0.25
CA ASN A 96 5.01 -15.24 -0.04
C ASN A 96 4.34 -14.71 -1.30
N GLY A 97 3.97 -13.43 -1.25
CA GLY A 97 3.60 -12.65 -2.43
C GLY A 97 4.82 -12.06 -3.12
N ASP A 98 4.56 -11.06 -3.96
CA ASP A 98 5.61 -10.34 -4.66
C ASP A 98 6.36 -9.41 -3.69
N THR A 99 7.65 -9.26 -3.90
CA THR A 99 8.53 -8.46 -3.05
C THR A 99 8.81 -7.12 -3.69
N ASN A 100 8.66 -6.05 -2.92
CA ASN A 100 8.92 -4.68 -3.33
C ASN A 100 10.28 -4.19 -2.82
N PHE A 101 10.98 -3.46 -3.67
CA PHE A 101 12.16 -2.67 -3.34
C PHE A 101 11.84 -1.21 -3.59
N THR A 102 12.09 -0.35 -2.62
CA THR A 102 11.75 1.08 -2.69
C THR A 102 12.97 1.95 -2.47
N LEU A 103 13.05 3.01 -3.24
CA LEU A 103 13.95 4.14 -3.02
C LEU A 103 13.08 5.38 -2.80
N LYS A 104 13.22 6.04 -1.65
CA LYS A 104 12.43 7.20 -1.25
C LYS A 104 13.36 8.38 -0.96
N TRP A 105 13.05 9.53 -1.56
CA TRP A 105 13.86 10.74 -1.43
C TRP A 105 13.00 11.94 -1.03
N ASN A 106 13.18 12.39 0.21
CA ASN A 106 12.66 13.66 0.68
C ASN A 106 13.66 14.77 0.24
N PHE A 107 13.36 15.42 -0.86
CA PHE A 107 14.21 16.50 -1.38
C PHE A 107 13.87 17.86 -0.78
N ARG A 108 12.78 17.95 -0.01
CA ARG A 108 12.37 19.14 0.71
C ARG A 108 11.60 18.78 1.97
N SER A 109 12.18 19.05 3.12
CA SER A 109 11.50 18.95 4.41
C SER A 109 10.71 20.22 4.72
N GLU A 110 9.63 20.08 5.46
CA GLU A 110 8.88 21.23 5.98
C GLU A 110 9.73 21.99 7.02
N SER A 111 9.63 23.30 7.01
CA SER A 111 10.37 24.17 7.94
C SER A 111 9.43 25.25 8.48
N THR A 112 9.60 25.60 9.75
CA THR A 112 8.88 26.72 10.38
C THR A 112 9.21 28.08 9.74
N ALA A 113 10.34 28.19 9.06
CA ALA A 113 10.75 29.39 8.34
C ALA A 113 10.11 29.52 6.95
N SER A 114 9.39 28.52 6.48
CA SER A 114 8.81 28.49 5.13
C SER A 114 7.38 27.95 5.15
N SER A 115 6.48 28.59 4.37
CA SER A 115 5.11 28.12 4.17
C SER A 115 5.00 26.93 3.22
N TRP A 116 6.10 26.52 2.56
CA TRP A 116 6.08 25.42 1.61
C TRP A 116 5.93 24.06 2.30
N PRO A 117 5.21 23.11 1.68
CA PRO A 117 5.09 21.74 2.19
C PRO A 117 6.41 20.95 2.09
N ALA A 118 6.49 19.84 2.80
CA ALA A 118 7.46 18.80 2.52
C ALA A 118 7.14 18.11 1.21
N LEU A 119 8.18 17.74 0.45
CA LEU A 119 8.06 17.09 -0.86
C LEU A 119 8.98 15.87 -0.91
N THR A 120 8.41 14.75 -1.30
CA THR A 120 9.11 13.48 -1.42
C THR A 120 8.73 12.80 -2.73
N VAL A 121 9.68 12.10 -3.33
CA VAL A 121 9.44 11.19 -4.45
C VAL A 121 9.91 9.80 -4.07
N SER A 122 9.23 8.78 -4.57
CA SER A 122 9.68 7.41 -4.42
C SER A 122 9.58 6.65 -5.74
N PHE A 123 10.48 5.70 -5.88
CA PHE A 123 10.52 4.73 -6.95
C PHE A 123 10.48 3.35 -6.32
N ALA A 124 9.62 2.48 -6.82
CA ALA A 124 9.49 1.11 -6.36
C ALA A 124 9.58 0.12 -7.52
N VAL A 125 10.14 -1.04 -7.25
CA VAL A 125 10.15 -2.19 -8.14
C VAL A 125 9.52 -3.35 -7.39
N GLU A 126 8.37 -3.82 -7.89
CA GLU A 126 7.80 -5.10 -7.46
C GLU A 126 8.41 -6.20 -8.30
N THR A 127 8.97 -7.20 -7.62
CA THR A 127 9.57 -8.37 -8.27
C THR A 127 8.65 -9.58 -8.12
N PRO A 128 8.47 -10.41 -9.18
CA PRO A 128 7.54 -11.52 -9.20
C PRO A 128 8.08 -12.72 -8.40
N THR A 129 8.17 -12.57 -7.09
CA THR A 129 8.64 -13.60 -6.16
C THR A 129 7.53 -14.50 -5.63
N GLY A 130 6.27 -14.06 -5.75
CA GLY A 130 5.09 -14.83 -5.39
C GLY A 130 4.78 -15.91 -6.43
N ASP A 131 4.11 -16.97 -5.99
CA ASP A 131 3.67 -18.03 -6.89
C ASP A 131 2.42 -17.61 -7.68
N ALA A 132 2.64 -17.23 -8.93
CA ALA A 132 1.58 -16.83 -9.85
C ALA A 132 0.58 -17.97 -10.16
N SER A 133 0.99 -19.22 -10.08
CA SER A 133 0.11 -20.38 -10.35
C SER A 133 -0.94 -20.56 -9.27
N THR A 134 -0.63 -20.16 -8.06
CA THR A 134 -1.53 -20.19 -6.90
C THR A 134 -2.14 -18.83 -6.56
N GLN A 135 -1.95 -17.82 -7.42
CA GLN A 135 -2.48 -16.46 -7.26
C GLN A 135 -1.88 -15.69 -6.05
N LEU A 136 -0.67 -16.02 -5.64
CA LEU A 136 0.04 -15.32 -4.58
C LEU A 136 0.92 -14.19 -5.10
N GLY A 137 1.17 -14.14 -6.41
CA GLY A 137 1.91 -13.09 -7.10
C GLY A 137 1.42 -12.85 -8.52
N SER A 138 1.89 -11.77 -9.14
CA SER A 138 1.51 -11.35 -10.49
C SER A 138 2.25 -12.12 -11.59
N GLY A 139 3.42 -12.66 -11.28
CA GLY A 139 4.33 -13.32 -12.23
C GLY A 139 5.04 -12.35 -13.18
N VAL A 140 4.93 -11.03 -12.96
CA VAL A 140 5.56 -9.96 -13.76
C VAL A 140 6.10 -8.88 -12.83
N ALA A 141 7.10 -8.13 -13.30
CA ALA A 141 7.62 -7.00 -12.55
C ALA A 141 6.81 -5.74 -12.83
N ASP A 142 6.54 -4.97 -11.79
CA ASP A 142 5.89 -3.67 -11.87
C ASP A 142 6.85 -2.56 -11.38
N TYR A 143 6.72 -1.37 -11.97
CA TYR A 143 7.55 -0.23 -11.63
C TYR A 143 6.65 0.93 -11.19
N GLY A 144 6.84 1.37 -9.95
CA GLY A 144 6.03 2.42 -9.35
C GLY A 144 6.81 3.73 -9.16
N PHE A 145 6.15 4.84 -9.43
CA PHE A 145 6.60 6.19 -9.11
C PHE A 145 5.54 6.86 -8.25
N ASN A 146 5.94 7.50 -7.16
CA ASN A 146 5.01 8.21 -6.30
C ASN A 146 5.59 9.56 -5.89
N THR A 147 4.73 10.54 -5.75
CA THR A 147 5.04 11.86 -5.21
C THR A 147 4.19 12.12 -3.98
N VAL A 148 4.81 12.66 -2.95
CA VAL A 148 4.15 12.99 -1.68
C VAL A 148 4.29 14.47 -1.42
N VAL A 149 3.16 15.10 -1.10
CA VAL A 149 3.09 16.45 -0.57
C VAL A 149 2.55 16.36 0.85
N GLN A 150 3.31 16.81 1.83
CA GLN A 150 2.90 16.80 3.23
C GLN A 150 2.94 18.21 3.82
N LYS A 151 1.87 18.59 4.52
CA LYS A 151 1.74 19.89 5.16
C LYS A 151 1.17 19.78 6.56
N SER A 152 1.89 20.37 7.51
CA SER A 152 1.39 20.57 8.87
C SER A 152 0.36 21.70 8.90
N LEU A 153 -0.82 21.41 9.43
CA LEU A 153 -1.92 22.35 9.64
C LEU A 153 -2.01 22.68 11.13
N GLY A 154 -1.11 23.57 11.57
CA GLY A 154 -0.86 23.83 12.99
C GLY A 154 -0.06 22.70 13.65
N ASP A 155 -0.06 22.65 14.99
CA ASP A 155 0.86 21.80 15.77
C ASP A 155 0.46 20.33 15.85
N LYS A 156 -0.78 19.98 15.48
CA LYS A 156 -1.33 18.65 15.76
C LYS A 156 -1.92 17.95 14.55
N THR A 157 -2.07 18.61 13.44
CA THR A 157 -2.77 18.07 12.27
C THR A 157 -1.84 18.06 11.08
N THR A 158 -1.78 16.95 10.35
CA THR A 158 -0.98 16.80 9.14
C THR A 158 -1.88 16.36 8.00
N PHE A 159 -1.78 17.05 6.89
CA PHE A 159 -2.41 16.69 5.62
C PHE A 159 -1.34 16.09 4.70
N ARG A 160 -1.69 15.02 3.99
CA ARG A 160 -0.85 14.38 2.98
C ARG A 160 -1.63 14.18 1.70
N LEU A 161 -0.94 14.31 0.59
CA LEU A 161 -1.45 14.03 -0.75
C LEU A 161 -0.41 13.21 -1.50
N ASN A 162 -0.82 12.08 -2.04
CA ASN A 162 -0.02 11.22 -2.89
C ASN A 162 -0.56 11.20 -4.31
N ASN A 163 0.33 11.16 -5.27
CA ASN A 163 0.02 10.96 -6.67
C ASN A 163 1.08 10.04 -7.28
N GLY A 164 0.65 8.95 -7.87
CA GLY A 164 1.54 7.91 -8.36
C GLY A 164 1.15 7.36 -9.72
N LEU A 165 2.13 6.68 -10.30
CA LEU A 165 2.04 5.99 -11.57
C LEU A 165 2.71 4.63 -11.43
N ILE A 166 2.01 3.57 -11.84
CA ILE A 166 2.58 2.22 -11.91
C ILE A 166 2.63 1.82 -13.38
N LEU A 167 3.81 1.48 -13.85
CA LEU A 167 4.02 0.79 -15.12
C LEU A 167 3.91 -0.70 -14.84
N SER A 168 2.72 -1.24 -15.05
CA SER A 168 2.42 -2.62 -14.75
C SER A 168 2.75 -3.53 -15.93
N GLY A 169 3.46 -4.61 -15.67
CA GLY A 169 3.64 -5.72 -16.61
C GLY A 169 2.31 -6.42 -16.90
N ASN A 170 1.33 -6.24 -16.02
CA ASN A 170 -0.02 -6.76 -16.17
C ASN A 170 -1.05 -5.70 -15.78
N THR A 171 -1.70 -5.04 -16.74
CA THR A 171 -2.77 -4.05 -16.49
C THR A 171 -4.05 -4.65 -15.92
N LEU A 172 -4.22 -5.94 -16.06
CA LEU A 172 -5.27 -6.71 -15.42
C LEU A 172 -4.71 -7.31 -14.12
N THR A 173 -3.96 -6.51 -13.38
CA THR A 173 -3.27 -6.91 -12.16
C THR A 173 -4.18 -7.73 -11.26
N GLY A 174 -3.66 -8.86 -10.81
CA GLY A 174 -4.41 -9.83 -10.05
C GLY A 174 -5.10 -10.89 -10.88
N VAL A 175 -4.98 -10.88 -12.18
CA VAL A 175 -5.31 -12.04 -13.00
C VAL A 175 -4.04 -12.81 -13.29
N VAL A 176 -3.82 -13.85 -12.53
CA VAL A 176 -2.72 -14.78 -12.75
C VAL A 176 -2.72 -15.27 -14.18
N GLY A 177 -1.58 -15.15 -14.84
CA GLY A 177 -1.39 -15.61 -16.21
C GLY A 177 -1.82 -14.65 -17.33
N LEU A 178 -2.49 -13.53 -17.02
CA LEU A 178 -2.75 -12.49 -18.01
C LEU A 178 -1.62 -11.46 -17.97
N ARG A 179 -0.80 -11.46 -18.99
CA ARG A 179 0.26 -10.47 -19.19
C ARG A 179 -0.26 -9.36 -20.10
N ALA A 180 -0.51 -8.22 -19.55
CA ALA A 180 -0.80 -7.01 -20.28
C ALA A 180 0.10 -5.90 -19.78
N GLN A 181 0.63 -5.07 -20.69
CA GLN A 181 1.38 -3.88 -20.33
C GLN A 181 0.43 -2.70 -20.20
N GLY A 182 0.66 -1.84 -19.22
CA GLY A 182 -0.16 -0.64 -19.10
C GLY A 182 0.22 0.25 -17.93
N VAL A 183 -0.56 1.31 -17.82
CA VAL A 183 -0.37 2.37 -16.85
C VAL A 183 -1.51 2.37 -15.85
N VAL A 184 -1.17 2.35 -14.58
CA VAL A 184 -2.11 2.52 -13.47
C VAL A 184 -1.79 3.84 -12.77
N TYR A 185 -2.78 4.73 -12.69
CA TYR A 185 -2.70 5.96 -11.91
C TYR A 185 -3.16 5.66 -10.49
N THR A 186 -2.39 6.10 -9.49
CA THR A 186 -2.73 5.97 -8.08
C THR A 186 -2.81 7.35 -7.44
N GLY A 187 -3.63 7.48 -6.41
CA GLY A 187 -3.74 8.72 -5.67
C GLY A 187 -4.36 8.50 -4.31
N GLY A 188 -4.02 9.36 -3.37
CA GLY A 188 -4.56 9.31 -2.03
C GLY A 188 -4.40 10.63 -1.30
N ALA A 189 -5.29 10.87 -0.35
CA ALA A 189 -5.20 11.98 0.57
C ALA A 189 -5.51 11.51 1.97
N SER A 190 -4.73 11.94 2.95
CA SER A 190 -4.95 11.63 4.35
C SER A 190 -4.87 12.87 5.22
N LEU A 191 -5.65 12.85 6.29
CA LEU A 191 -5.62 13.84 7.34
C LEU A 191 -5.44 13.12 8.67
N THR A 192 -4.34 13.40 9.36
CA THR A 192 -4.03 12.81 10.66
C THR A 192 -3.98 13.89 11.73
N ARG A 193 -4.38 13.53 12.95
CA ARG A 193 -4.37 14.45 14.08
C ARG A 193 -3.86 13.77 15.35
N GLN A 194 -2.91 14.42 16.01
CA GLN A 194 -2.44 14.03 17.32
C GLN A 194 -3.51 14.35 18.37
N ILE A 195 -4.12 13.33 18.95
CA ILE A 195 -5.20 13.47 19.94
C ILE A 195 -4.61 13.60 21.35
N THR A 196 -3.68 12.73 21.68
CA THR A 196 -2.91 12.78 22.93
C THR A 196 -1.41 12.71 22.60
N ARG A 197 -0.53 12.69 23.59
CA ARG A 197 0.92 12.52 23.38
C ARG A 197 1.28 11.15 22.77
N THR A 198 0.40 10.17 22.92
CA THR A 198 0.63 8.78 22.48
C THR A 198 -0.36 8.30 21.42
N LEU A 199 -1.46 9.02 21.16
CA LEU A 199 -2.49 8.60 20.21
C LEU A 199 -2.61 9.59 19.07
N LEU A 200 -2.40 9.08 17.85
CA LEU A 200 -2.70 9.76 16.59
C LEU A 200 -3.87 9.04 15.93
N LEU A 201 -4.85 9.79 15.44
CA LEU A 201 -5.96 9.27 14.62
C LEU A 201 -5.95 9.94 13.26
N GLY A 202 -6.53 9.27 12.27
CA GLY A 202 -6.62 9.82 10.93
C GLY A 202 -7.68 9.17 10.06
N LEU A 203 -7.93 9.86 8.96
CA LEU A 203 -8.81 9.45 7.88
C LEU A 203 -8.05 9.51 6.57
N GLU A 204 -8.35 8.58 5.69
CA GLU A 204 -7.75 8.50 4.37
C GLU A 204 -8.79 8.16 3.31
N ILE A 205 -8.58 8.70 2.11
CA ILE A 205 -9.20 8.24 0.87
C ILE A 205 -8.07 7.96 -0.13
N ASN A 206 -8.09 6.79 -0.75
CA ASN A 206 -7.14 6.43 -1.79
C ASN A 206 -7.81 5.63 -2.89
N GLY A 207 -7.15 5.57 -4.04
CA GLY A 207 -7.69 4.87 -5.19
C GLY A 207 -6.68 4.68 -6.31
N ALA A 208 -7.10 3.92 -7.30
CA ALA A 208 -6.34 3.65 -8.50
C ALA A 208 -7.25 3.52 -9.72
N ALA A 209 -6.74 3.92 -10.88
CA ALA A 209 -7.41 3.78 -12.16
C ALA A 209 -6.41 3.32 -13.23
N ALA A 210 -6.73 2.25 -13.94
CA ALA A 210 -5.91 1.79 -15.06
C ALA A 210 -6.39 2.43 -16.37
N GLN A 211 -5.44 2.77 -17.24
CA GLN A 211 -5.70 3.45 -18.51
C GLN A 211 -6.69 2.71 -19.41
N THR A 212 -6.66 1.38 -19.38
CA THR A 212 -7.47 0.52 -20.25
C THR A 212 -8.79 0.06 -19.64
N LEU A 213 -9.14 0.55 -18.43
CA LEU A 213 -10.29 0.07 -17.70
C LEU A 213 -11.40 1.12 -17.61
N ALA A 214 -12.65 0.63 -17.72
CA ALA A 214 -13.80 1.44 -17.38
C ALA A 214 -13.68 1.92 -15.90
N LEU A 215 -14.10 3.17 -15.65
CA LEU A 215 -13.99 3.81 -14.32
C LEU A 215 -14.52 2.96 -13.16
N GLY A 216 -15.56 2.14 -13.36
CA GLY A 216 -16.11 1.25 -12.35
C GLY A 216 -15.18 0.11 -11.91
N LYS A 217 -14.15 -0.18 -12.70
CA LYS A 217 -13.20 -1.26 -12.45
C LYS A 217 -11.94 -0.82 -11.69
N GLY A 218 -11.77 0.48 -11.42
CA GLY A 218 -10.70 1.00 -10.58
C GLY A 218 -10.87 0.63 -9.10
N ALA A 219 -10.00 1.18 -8.26
CA ALA A 219 -10.10 1.09 -6.82
C ALA A 219 -10.46 2.45 -6.22
N LEU A 220 -11.33 2.44 -5.22
CA LEU A 220 -11.59 3.58 -4.36
C LEU A 220 -11.91 3.05 -2.98
N GLN A 221 -11.15 3.49 -1.99
CA GLN A 221 -11.30 3.04 -0.62
C GLN A 221 -11.11 4.19 0.36
N THR A 222 -11.76 4.09 1.50
CA THR A 222 -11.62 4.99 2.63
C THR A 222 -11.18 4.21 3.83
N GLN A 223 -10.34 4.81 4.64
CA GLN A 223 -9.80 4.23 5.86
C GLN A 223 -9.91 5.18 7.03
N CYS A 224 -10.26 4.63 8.18
CA CYS A 224 -10.15 5.27 9.48
C CYS A 224 -9.19 4.45 10.32
N GLY A 225 -8.22 5.08 10.96
CA GLY A 225 -7.21 4.37 11.72
C GLY A 225 -6.34 5.29 12.57
N GLY A 226 -5.30 4.73 13.12
CA GLY A 226 -4.38 5.52 13.95
C GLY A 226 -3.17 4.74 14.42
N LYS A 227 -2.34 5.45 15.16
CA LYS A 227 -1.10 4.96 15.78
C LYS A 227 -1.15 5.18 17.28
N TYR A 228 -0.70 4.17 18.02
CA TYR A 228 -0.53 4.27 19.47
C TYR A 228 0.92 4.04 19.84
N LEU A 229 1.57 5.07 20.34
CA LEU A 229 2.96 5.04 20.78
C LEU A 229 3.05 4.31 22.13
N VAL A 230 3.57 3.09 22.13
CA VAL A 230 3.76 2.26 23.33
C VAL A 230 5.01 2.68 24.08
N SER A 231 6.08 2.99 23.33
CA SER A 231 7.35 3.51 23.86
C SER A 231 7.96 4.48 22.87
N LYS A 232 9.14 5.03 23.16
CA LYS A 232 9.82 5.98 22.27
C LYS A 232 10.15 5.40 20.87
N SER A 233 10.28 4.09 20.77
CA SER A 233 10.65 3.40 19.51
C SER A 233 9.66 2.33 19.09
N LEU A 234 8.54 2.15 19.80
CA LEU A 234 7.57 1.10 19.52
C LEU A 234 6.17 1.69 19.34
N THR A 235 5.58 1.46 18.19
CA THR A 235 4.24 1.94 17.82
C THR A 235 3.34 0.76 17.46
N LEU A 236 2.07 0.83 17.86
CA LEU A 236 1.00 -0.04 17.37
C LEU A 236 0.14 0.73 16.39
N ASP A 237 -0.18 0.09 15.29
CA ASP A 237 -0.98 0.64 14.20
C ASP A 237 -2.30 -0.12 14.09
N PHE A 238 -3.40 0.57 13.78
CA PHE A 238 -4.70 -0.05 13.62
C PHE A 238 -5.54 0.72 12.61
N GLY A 239 -6.38 0.02 11.85
CA GLY A 239 -7.25 0.65 10.86
C GLY A 239 -8.40 -0.24 10.40
N ILE A 240 -9.47 0.42 9.97
CA ILE A 240 -10.61 -0.18 9.29
C ILE A 240 -10.74 0.49 7.94
N LEU A 241 -10.85 -0.33 6.91
CA LEU A 241 -10.91 0.11 5.53
C LEU A 241 -12.20 -0.40 4.88
N VAL A 242 -12.81 0.46 4.06
CA VAL A 242 -14.00 0.13 3.27
C VAL A 242 -13.78 0.55 1.83
N GLY A 243 -13.98 -0.36 0.90
CA GLY A 243 -13.83 -0.11 -0.54
C GLY A 243 -15.15 -0.14 -1.30
N ARG A 244 -15.21 0.65 -2.37
CA ARG A 244 -16.44 0.89 -3.14
C ARG A 244 -16.41 0.28 -4.53
N LEU A 245 -15.31 0.42 -5.26
CA LEU A 245 -15.20 -0.05 -6.64
C LEU A 245 -14.77 -1.51 -6.71
N GLU A 246 -14.83 -2.10 -7.91
CA GLU A 246 -14.54 -3.53 -8.11
C GLU A 246 -13.13 -3.92 -7.67
N GLY A 247 -12.13 -3.05 -7.91
CA GLY A 247 -10.75 -3.28 -7.51
C GLY A 247 -10.45 -3.05 -6.02
N SER A 248 -11.44 -2.72 -5.19
CA SER A 248 -11.24 -2.48 -3.77
C SER A 248 -11.76 -3.63 -2.91
N PRO A 249 -11.08 -3.99 -1.82
CA PRO A 249 -11.67 -4.81 -0.77
C PRO A 249 -12.98 -4.20 -0.29
N ARG A 250 -13.98 -5.00 -0.02
CA ARG A 250 -15.27 -4.52 0.52
C ARG A 250 -15.12 -3.99 1.94
N ALA A 251 -14.32 -4.67 2.73
CA ALA A 251 -13.93 -4.24 4.07
C ALA A 251 -12.63 -4.91 4.46
N SER A 252 -11.80 -4.22 5.24
CA SER A 252 -10.58 -4.78 5.82
C SER A 252 -10.39 -4.29 7.25
N LEU A 253 -9.76 -5.14 8.04
CA LEU A 253 -9.24 -4.80 9.36
C LEU A 253 -7.73 -4.92 9.29
N GLN A 254 -7.04 -3.91 9.81
CA GLN A 254 -5.60 -3.85 9.82
C GLN A 254 -5.07 -3.60 11.22
N VAL A 255 -4.01 -4.30 11.57
CA VAL A 255 -3.23 -4.09 12.80
C VAL A 255 -1.75 -4.24 12.47
N GLY A 256 -0.91 -3.45 13.12
CA GLY A 256 0.52 -3.47 12.88
C GLY A 256 1.32 -3.11 14.12
N ILE A 257 2.60 -3.34 14.02
CA ILE A 257 3.61 -2.94 15.00
C ILE A 257 4.83 -2.44 14.25
N SER A 258 5.34 -1.29 14.65
CA SER A 258 6.55 -0.72 14.07
C SER A 258 7.57 -0.36 15.14
N LYS A 259 8.86 -0.45 14.78
CA LYS A 259 9.97 -0.19 15.69
C LYS A 259 11.15 0.46 14.98
N ASP A 260 11.68 1.51 15.59
CA ASP A 260 12.91 2.20 15.19
C ASP A 260 14.11 1.70 16.00
N PHE A 261 15.28 1.56 15.33
CA PHE A 261 16.53 1.09 15.88
C PHE A 261 17.68 2.06 15.64
#